data_72b5e8d0de30711befd2a9144a17aec7
#
_entry.id   72b5e8d0de30711befd2a9144a17aec7
#
_cell.length_a   1.000
_cell.length_b   1.000
_cell.length_c   1.000
_cell.angle_alpha   90.00
_cell.angle_beta   90.00
_cell.angle_gamma   90.00
#
_symmetry.space_group_name_H-M   'P 1'
#
loop_
_entity.id
_entity.type
_entity.pdbx_description
1 polymer ?
#
loop_
_entity_poly.entity_id
_entity_poly.type
_entity_poly.pdbx_seq_one_letter_code
_entity_poly.pdbx_strand_id
1 'polypeptide(L)'
;LSSLQGASIVSVQIDGVLHEFSSLAGVREDVTDIILNLKGVSVSMEVEGPKRLSVNIKGPGIVTAGDIEETNGIEILNKDHIICHLDDGVSFSMELTVNTGKGYVAADKHVFEDNPIGVITIDSLFSPVKKVSYNVEPTREGQVLDYDKLTIDIETDGSVTPEDALAFASRILKDQLDVFINFDEPEADIR
;
A
#
# COMPACT_ATOMS: atom_id res chain seq x y z
N LEU A 1 5.05 12.81 4.75
CA LEU A 1 3.96 11.82 4.60
C LEU A 1 4.37 10.58 3.79
N SER A 2 5.26 10.71 2.80
CA SER A 2 5.78 9.57 2.01
C SER A 2 6.65 8.58 2.78
N SER A 3 7.12 8.95 3.96
CA SER A 3 7.99 8.11 4.83
C SER A 3 7.21 7.19 5.76
N LEU A 4 5.88 7.20 5.70
CA LEU A 4 5.04 6.34 6.52
C LEU A 4 5.14 4.88 6.07
N GLN A 5 5.15 3.98 7.05
CA GLN A 5 5.13 2.55 6.79
C GLN A 5 3.72 2.11 6.37
N GLY A 6 3.66 1.26 5.36
CA GLY A 6 2.43 0.62 4.91
C GLY A 6 2.68 -0.80 4.46
N ALA A 7 1.69 -1.42 3.85
CA ALA A 7 1.77 -2.76 3.30
C ALA A 7 1.35 -2.78 1.83
N SER A 8 1.89 -3.72 1.07
CA SER A 8 1.55 -3.90 -0.34
C SER A 8 1.84 -5.32 -0.79
N ILE A 9 1.25 -5.71 -1.92
CA ILE A 9 1.59 -6.94 -2.63
C ILE A 9 2.94 -6.71 -3.31
N VAL A 10 3.91 -7.58 -3.04
CA VAL A 10 5.28 -7.48 -3.57
C VAL A 10 5.57 -8.49 -4.68
N SER A 11 4.86 -9.60 -4.70
CA SER A 11 5.00 -10.61 -5.75
C SER A 11 3.74 -11.45 -5.90
N VAL A 12 3.63 -12.12 -7.05
CA VAL A 12 2.52 -13.02 -7.36
C VAL A 12 3.04 -14.23 -8.10
N GLN A 13 2.44 -15.39 -7.82
CA GLN A 13 2.63 -16.61 -8.58
C GLN A 13 1.27 -17.14 -9.01
N ILE A 14 1.04 -17.24 -10.30
CA ILE A 14 -0.23 -17.70 -10.88
C ILE A 14 0.02 -19.07 -11.51
N ASP A 15 -0.84 -20.05 -11.22
CA ASP A 15 -0.76 -21.38 -11.84
C ASP A 15 -0.89 -21.29 -13.36
N GLY A 16 0.06 -21.88 -14.07
CA GLY A 16 0.12 -21.88 -15.53
C GLY A 16 0.81 -20.67 -16.15
N VAL A 17 1.37 -19.78 -15.34
CA VAL A 17 2.09 -18.57 -15.77
C VAL A 17 3.55 -18.66 -15.38
N LEU A 18 4.44 -18.41 -16.34
CA LEU A 18 5.89 -18.41 -16.12
C LEU A 18 6.49 -17.01 -16.02
N HIS A 19 5.89 -16.04 -16.67
CA HIS A 19 6.34 -14.64 -16.69
C HIS A 19 5.19 -13.68 -17.01
N GLU A 20 5.41 -12.38 -16.84
CA GLU A 20 4.43 -11.31 -16.98
C GLU A 20 3.82 -11.17 -18.39
N PHE A 21 4.48 -11.71 -19.40
CA PHE A 21 3.98 -11.66 -20.79
C PHE A 21 3.21 -12.92 -21.20
N SER A 22 3.00 -13.86 -20.27
CA SER A 22 2.17 -15.03 -20.50
C SER A 22 0.69 -14.65 -20.59
N SER A 23 -0.10 -15.47 -21.27
CA SER A 23 -1.54 -15.39 -21.26
C SER A 23 -2.14 -16.63 -20.61
N LEU A 24 -3.33 -16.48 -20.04
CA LEU A 24 -4.11 -17.58 -19.44
C LEU A 24 -5.35 -17.86 -20.26
N ALA A 25 -5.53 -19.12 -20.66
CA ALA A 25 -6.73 -19.57 -21.32
C ALA A 25 -7.94 -19.43 -20.40
N GLY A 26 -9.02 -18.82 -20.90
CA GLY A 26 -10.25 -18.63 -20.16
C GLY A 26 -10.26 -17.48 -19.17
N VAL A 27 -9.19 -16.68 -19.12
CA VAL A 27 -9.13 -15.42 -18.38
C VAL A 27 -9.15 -14.26 -19.39
N ARG A 28 -10.06 -13.30 -19.20
CA ARG A 28 -10.21 -12.17 -20.14
C ARG A 28 -8.96 -11.29 -20.18
N GLU A 29 -8.41 -11.00 -19.01
CA GLU A 29 -7.25 -10.14 -18.85
C GLU A 29 -5.95 -10.91 -19.11
N ASP A 30 -4.97 -10.23 -19.72
CA ASP A 30 -3.60 -10.71 -19.79
C ASP A 30 -2.93 -10.64 -18.41
N VAL A 31 -1.83 -11.35 -18.24
CA VAL A 31 -1.08 -11.35 -16.96
C VAL A 31 -0.61 -9.93 -16.59
N THR A 32 -0.22 -9.12 -17.56
CA THR A 32 0.13 -7.71 -17.33
C THR A 32 -1.02 -6.90 -16.77
N ASP A 33 -2.25 -7.12 -17.26
CA ASP A 33 -3.45 -6.47 -16.74
C ASP A 33 -3.79 -6.94 -15.32
N ILE A 34 -3.63 -8.23 -15.04
CA ILE A 34 -3.79 -8.79 -13.69
C ILE A 34 -2.82 -8.14 -12.72
N ILE A 35 -1.55 -7.97 -13.09
CA ILE A 35 -0.53 -7.31 -12.28
C ILE A 35 -0.92 -5.84 -12.02
N LEU A 36 -1.36 -5.12 -13.02
CA LEU A 36 -1.84 -3.74 -12.86
C LEU A 36 -3.02 -3.65 -11.90
N ASN A 37 -3.96 -4.59 -11.99
CA ASN A 37 -5.10 -4.65 -11.09
C ASN A 37 -4.67 -5.00 -9.65
N LEU A 38 -3.70 -5.87 -9.48
CA LEU A 38 -3.13 -6.19 -8.16
C LEU A 38 -2.45 -5.00 -7.49
N LYS A 39 -1.83 -4.11 -8.27
CA LYS A 39 -1.25 -2.86 -7.72
C LYS A 39 -2.30 -1.96 -7.07
N GLY A 40 -3.56 -2.06 -7.48
CA GLY A 40 -4.68 -1.31 -6.91
C GLY A 40 -5.27 -1.92 -5.63
N VAL A 41 -4.83 -3.11 -5.21
CA VAL A 41 -5.31 -3.74 -3.99
C VAL A 41 -4.67 -3.09 -2.77
N SER A 42 -5.50 -2.62 -1.85
CA SER A 42 -5.06 -2.00 -0.59
C SER A 42 -5.05 -3.03 0.52
N VAL A 43 -3.89 -3.20 1.16
CA VAL A 43 -3.64 -4.18 2.21
C VAL A 43 -3.29 -3.47 3.51
N SER A 44 -3.87 -3.91 4.61
CA SER A 44 -3.46 -3.55 5.96
C SER A 44 -2.81 -4.74 6.63
N MET A 45 -1.65 -4.54 7.25
CA MET A 45 -0.82 -5.60 7.79
C MET A 45 -0.33 -5.22 9.19
N GLU A 46 -0.80 -5.95 10.21
CA GLU A 46 -0.42 -5.74 11.62
C GLU A 46 0.71 -6.67 12.07
N VAL A 47 1.17 -7.56 11.20
CA VAL A 47 2.24 -8.52 11.45
C VAL A 47 3.47 -8.21 10.61
N GLU A 48 4.64 -8.61 11.09
CA GLU A 48 5.89 -8.43 10.35
C GLU A 48 6.16 -9.55 9.35
N GLY A 49 7.03 -9.23 8.41
CA GLY A 49 7.64 -10.15 7.46
C GLY A 49 6.86 -10.29 6.20
N PRO A 50 7.39 -10.97 5.17
CA PRO A 50 6.55 -11.37 4.06
C PRO A 50 5.56 -12.45 4.50
N LYS A 51 4.31 -12.32 4.07
CA LYS A 51 3.24 -13.30 4.27
C LYS A 51 2.63 -13.68 2.95
N ARG A 52 2.17 -14.92 2.84
CA ARG A 52 1.55 -15.44 1.64
C ARG A 52 0.05 -15.54 1.79
N LEU A 53 -0.67 -15.07 0.78
CA LEU A 53 -2.12 -15.15 0.67
C LEU A 53 -2.49 -15.93 -0.59
N SER A 54 -3.58 -16.67 -0.54
CA SER A 54 -4.04 -17.52 -1.65
C SER A 54 -5.35 -17.02 -2.23
N VAL A 55 -5.53 -17.23 -3.53
CA VAL A 55 -6.80 -17.07 -4.23
C VAL A 55 -7.06 -18.36 -5.01
N ASN A 56 -8.20 -19.01 -4.77
CA ASN A 56 -8.61 -20.23 -5.46
C ASN A 56 -10.09 -20.06 -5.84
N ILE A 57 -10.34 -19.75 -7.09
CA ILE A 57 -11.68 -19.48 -7.62
C ILE A 57 -11.92 -20.33 -8.88
N LYS A 58 -13.14 -20.84 -8.98
CA LYS A 58 -13.62 -21.54 -10.17
C LYS A 58 -14.65 -20.67 -10.88
N GLY A 59 -14.41 -20.41 -12.17
CA GLY A 59 -15.35 -19.66 -13.00
C GLY A 59 -16.64 -20.43 -13.30
N PRO A 60 -17.64 -19.74 -13.91
CA PRO A 60 -17.55 -18.36 -14.41
C PRO A 60 -17.69 -17.32 -13.31
N GLY A 61 -17.10 -16.15 -13.51
CA GLY A 61 -17.28 -15.03 -12.60
C GLY A 61 -16.16 -14.01 -12.61
N ILE A 62 -16.28 -13.06 -11.70
CA ILE A 62 -15.33 -11.99 -11.49
C ILE A 62 -14.49 -12.32 -10.25
N VAL A 63 -13.17 -12.28 -10.40
CA VAL A 63 -12.23 -12.37 -9.27
C VAL A 63 -12.00 -10.98 -8.73
N THR A 64 -12.30 -10.77 -7.46
CA THR A 64 -12.12 -9.50 -6.77
C THR A 64 -11.08 -9.61 -5.66
N ALA A 65 -10.65 -8.49 -5.11
CA ALA A 65 -9.75 -8.47 -3.96
C ALA A 65 -10.36 -9.16 -2.72
N GLY A 66 -11.71 -9.20 -2.61
CA GLY A 66 -12.41 -9.93 -1.56
C GLY A 66 -12.30 -11.45 -1.63
N ASP A 67 -11.91 -12.00 -2.78
CA ASP A 67 -11.67 -13.43 -2.98
C ASP A 67 -10.28 -13.88 -2.45
N ILE A 68 -9.44 -12.93 -2.06
CA ILE A 68 -8.16 -13.23 -1.41
C ILE A 68 -8.43 -13.77 0.00
N GLU A 69 -7.90 -14.95 0.30
CA GLU A 69 -8.01 -15.54 1.64
C GLU A 69 -7.16 -14.76 2.64
N GLU A 70 -7.84 -14.04 3.54
CA GLU A 70 -7.17 -13.28 4.58
C GLU A 70 -6.60 -14.20 5.66
N THR A 71 -5.43 -13.88 6.17
CA THR A 71 -4.82 -14.53 7.34
C THR A 71 -4.82 -13.56 8.53
N ASN A 72 -4.55 -14.08 9.73
CA ASN A 72 -4.51 -13.28 10.95
C ASN A 72 -3.52 -12.11 10.83
N GLY A 73 -3.99 -10.91 11.10
CA GLY A 73 -3.20 -9.69 11.05
C GLY A 73 -3.08 -9.06 9.65
N ILE A 74 -3.76 -9.62 8.65
CA ILE A 74 -3.78 -9.09 7.28
C ILE A 74 -5.23 -8.88 6.85
N GLU A 75 -5.55 -7.68 6.39
CA GLU A 75 -6.87 -7.30 5.93
C GLU A 75 -6.79 -6.65 4.54
N ILE A 76 -7.72 -7.02 3.66
CA ILE A 76 -7.92 -6.37 2.37
C ILE A 76 -8.96 -5.26 2.55
N LEU A 77 -8.58 -4.03 2.22
CA LEU A 77 -9.40 -2.85 2.48
C LEU A 77 -10.42 -2.56 1.38
N ASN A 78 -10.08 -2.83 0.12
CA ASN A 78 -10.94 -2.56 -1.05
C ASN A 78 -11.41 -3.86 -1.71
N LYS A 79 -12.22 -4.63 -1.00
CA LYS A 79 -12.68 -5.97 -1.41
C LYS A 79 -13.42 -6.02 -2.75
N ASP A 80 -14.02 -4.92 -3.17
CA ASP A 80 -14.76 -4.82 -4.44
C ASP A 80 -13.86 -4.57 -5.66
N HIS A 81 -12.56 -4.37 -5.44
CA HIS A 81 -11.61 -4.12 -6.53
C HIS A 81 -11.47 -5.35 -7.43
N ILE A 82 -11.70 -5.16 -8.73
CA ILE A 82 -11.69 -6.24 -9.72
C ILE A 82 -10.25 -6.58 -10.10
N ILE A 83 -9.92 -7.88 -10.07
CA ILE A 83 -8.63 -8.41 -10.49
C ILE A 83 -8.72 -8.98 -11.91
N CYS A 84 -9.64 -9.89 -12.16
CA CYS A 84 -9.85 -10.47 -13.49
C CYS A 84 -11.23 -11.09 -13.64
N HIS A 85 -11.54 -11.51 -14.89
CA HIS A 85 -12.79 -12.18 -15.24
C HIS A 85 -12.48 -13.59 -15.77
N LEU A 86 -13.20 -14.58 -15.24
CA LEU A 86 -13.06 -15.99 -15.61
C LEU A 86 -14.21 -16.45 -16.48
N ASP A 87 -13.88 -17.27 -17.49
CA ASP A 87 -14.86 -18.00 -18.30
C ASP A 87 -15.38 -19.24 -17.56
N ASP A 88 -16.43 -19.85 -18.10
CA ASP A 88 -17.01 -21.07 -17.53
C ASP A 88 -16.00 -22.23 -17.49
N GLY A 89 -15.98 -22.92 -16.37
CA GLY A 89 -15.15 -24.09 -16.16
C GLY A 89 -13.66 -23.83 -15.92
N VAL A 90 -13.24 -22.56 -15.89
CA VAL A 90 -11.84 -22.19 -15.62
C VAL A 90 -11.56 -22.19 -14.11
N SER A 91 -10.51 -22.90 -13.72
CA SER A 91 -9.97 -22.83 -12.35
C SER A 91 -8.80 -21.85 -12.31
N PHE A 92 -8.90 -20.84 -11.46
CA PHE A 92 -7.88 -19.82 -11.26
C PHE A 92 -7.29 -19.95 -9.87
N SER A 93 -5.99 -20.12 -9.80
CA SER A 93 -5.24 -20.24 -8.56
C SER A 93 -4.03 -19.32 -8.58
N MET A 94 -3.88 -18.55 -7.54
CA MET A 94 -2.85 -17.53 -7.41
C MET A 94 -2.38 -17.44 -5.98
N GLU A 95 -1.07 -17.26 -5.80
CA GLU A 95 -0.47 -17.00 -4.50
C GLU A 95 0.17 -15.61 -4.51
N LEU A 96 -0.19 -14.80 -3.55
CA LEU A 96 0.29 -13.43 -3.37
C LEU A 96 1.25 -13.38 -2.18
N THR A 97 2.33 -12.65 -2.33
CA THR A 97 3.20 -12.28 -1.20
C THR A 97 2.97 -10.83 -0.87
N VAL A 98 2.64 -10.55 0.40
CA VAL A 98 2.47 -9.21 0.95
C VAL A 98 3.58 -8.91 1.95
N ASN A 99 4.01 -7.68 2.01
CA ASN A 99 5.04 -7.24 2.93
C ASN A 99 4.81 -5.80 3.36
N THR A 100 5.47 -5.40 4.42
CA THR A 100 5.52 -4.02 4.89
C THR A 100 6.74 -3.30 4.32
N GLY A 101 6.64 -2.01 4.17
CA GLY A 101 7.72 -1.17 3.67
C GLY A 101 7.35 0.31 3.69
N LYS A 102 8.20 1.13 3.12
CA LYS A 102 8.04 2.59 3.05
C LYS A 102 8.21 3.08 1.63
N GLY A 103 7.38 4.07 1.26
CA GLY A 103 7.45 4.71 -0.04
C GLY A 103 7.17 3.77 -1.21
N TYR A 104 7.88 3.95 -2.30
CA TYR A 104 7.79 3.15 -3.52
C TYR A 104 9.03 2.26 -3.67
N VAL A 105 8.80 0.99 -3.97
CA VAL A 105 9.87 0.02 -4.26
C VAL A 105 9.58 -0.63 -5.60
N ALA A 106 10.51 -0.48 -6.54
CA ALA A 106 10.40 -1.07 -7.87
C ALA A 106 10.51 -2.61 -7.82
N ALA A 107 9.88 -3.27 -8.80
CA ALA A 107 9.81 -4.73 -8.87
C ALA A 107 11.20 -5.41 -8.85
N ASP A 108 12.19 -4.81 -9.51
CA ASP A 108 13.57 -5.33 -9.57
C ASP A 108 14.24 -5.41 -8.19
N LYS A 109 13.82 -4.60 -7.24
CA LYS A 109 14.33 -4.63 -5.84
C LYS A 109 13.71 -5.73 -4.99
N HIS A 110 12.65 -6.36 -5.44
CA HIS A 110 12.02 -7.52 -4.81
C HIS A 110 12.55 -8.86 -5.31
N VAL A 111 13.47 -8.83 -6.27
CA VAL A 111 14.09 -10.05 -6.82
C VAL A 111 15.11 -10.58 -5.82
N PHE A 112 14.83 -11.75 -5.26
CA PHE A 112 15.77 -12.52 -4.46
C PHE A 112 16.32 -13.66 -5.33
N GLU A 113 17.59 -13.98 -5.17
CA GLU A 113 18.26 -15.06 -5.93
C GLU A 113 17.56 -16.42 -5.80
N ASP A 114 16.80 -16.61 -4.74
CA ASP A 114 16.09 -17.86 -4.41
C ASP A 114 14.62 -17.87 -4.83
N ASN A 115 14.14 -16.89 -5.61
CA ASN A 115 12.75 -16.90 -6.06
C ASN A 115 12.47 -18.08 -7.00
N PRO A 116 11.42 -18.90 -6.73
CA PRO A 116 11.02 -19.97 -7.62
C PRO A 116 10.68 -19.47 -9.03
N ILE A 117 10.82 -20.35 -10.02
CA ILE A 117 10.37 -20.04 -11.39
C ILE A 117 8.87 -19.79 -11.38
N GLY A 118 8.44 -18.73 -12.07
CA GLY A 118 7.04 -18.34 -12.15
C GLY A 118 6.59 -17.29 -11.13
N VAL A 119 7.43 -16.92 -10.19
CA VAL A 119 7.18 -15.78 -9.31
C VAL A 119 7.44 -14.48 -10.05
N ILE A 120 6.42 -13.63 -10.10
CA ILE A 120 6.48 -12.31 -10.73
C ILE A 120 6.54 -11.27 -9.64
N THR A 121 7.59 -10.46 -9.63
CA THR A 121 7.74 -9.34 -8.71
C THR A 121 6.93 -8.14 -9.21
N ILE A 122 6.36 -7.38 -8.28
CA ILE A 122 5.46 -6.26 -8.56
C ILE A 122 6.03 -4.98 -7.95
N ASP A 123 5.97 -3.88 -8.71
CA ASP A 123 6.22 -2.56 -8.14
C ASP A 123 5.25 -2.30 -6.98
N SER A 124 5.79 -1.88 -5.85
CA SER A 124 5.01 -1.76 -4.62
C SER A 124 5.00 -0.33 -4.11
N LEU A 125 3.80 0.24 -3.97
CA LEU A 125 3.57 1.49 -3.28
C LEU A 125 3.14 1.17 -1.85
N PHE A 126 4.07 1.29 -0.91
CA PHE A 126 3.82 1.00 0.50
C PHE A 126 3.16 2.16 1.25
N SER A 127 3.36 3.39 0.78
CA SER A 127 2.79 4.56 1.46
C SER A 127 1.28 4.44 1.61
N PRO A 128 0.73 4.57 2.82
CA PRO A 128 -0.72 4.60 3.03
C PRO A 128 -1.35 5.91 2.57
N VAL A 129 -0.56 6.93 2.26
CA VAL A 129 -1.01 8.22 1.77
C VAL A 129 -0.98 8.23 0.25
N LYS A 130 -2.14 8.37 -0.37
CA LYS A 130 -2.30 8.37 -1.83
C LYS A 130 -2.05 9.74 -2.44
N LYS A 131 -2.56 10.78 -1.80
CA LYS A 131 -2.51 12.15 -2.30
C LYS A 131 -2.44 13.15 -1.16
N VAL A 132 -1.61 14.16 -1.34
CA VAL A 132 -1.53 15.32 -0.45
C VAL A 132 -1.58 16.59 -1.28
N SER A 133 -2.43 17.53 -0.89
CA SER A 133 -2.43 18.89 -1.40
C SER A 133 -2.45 19.87 -0.23
N TYR A 134 -1.90 21.04 -0.45
CA TYR A 134 -1.90 22.09 0.58
C TYR A 134 -2.13 23.46 -0.02
N ASN A 135 -2.63 24.35 0.82
CA ASN A 135 -2.81 25.77 0.51
C ASN A 135 -2.41 26.61 1.72
N VAL A 136 -1.73 27.70 1.46
CA VAL A 136 -1.33 28.68 2.48
C VAL A 136 -1.96 30.01 2.14
N GLU A 137 -2.71 30.56 3.10
CA GLU A 137 -3.42 31.85 2.95
C GLU A 137 -3.05 32.78 4.09
N PRO A 138 -2.88 34.10 3.81
CA PRO A 138 -2.80 35.09 4.89
C PRO A 138 -4.10 35.08 5.69
N THR A 139 -3.98 35.16 7.00
CA THR A 139 -5.13 35.20 7.90
C THR A 139 -4.88 36.18 9.03
N ARG A 140 -5.95 36.50 9.77
CA ARG A 140 -5.82 37.34 10.96
C ARG A 140 -6.35 36.62 12.18
N GLU A 141 -5.67 36.82 13.29
CA GLU A 141 -6.16 36.45 14.61
C GLU A 141 -6.39 37.73 15.42
N GLY A 142 -7.66 38.06 15.63
CA GLY A 142 -8.03 39.34 16.21
C GLY A 142 -7.64 40.54 15.33
N GLN A 143 -6.78 41.42 15.81
CA GLN A 143 -6.25 42.57 15.07
C GLN A 143 -4.85 42.34 14.48
N VAL A 144 -4.24 41.15 14.73
CA VAL A 144 -2.92 40.79 14.21
C VAL A 144 -3.08 40.20 12.83
N LEU A 145 -2.32 40.73 11.84
CA LEU A 145 -2.41 40.41 10.42
C LEU A 145 -1.32 39.44 9.93
N ASP A 146 -0.36 39.06 10.80
CA ASP A 146 0.88 38.40 10.42
C ASP A 146 0.82 36.87 10.58
N TYR A 147 -0.37 36.28 10.44
CA TYR A 147 -0.54 34.83 10.49
C TYR A 147 -0.84 34.26 9.11
N ASP A 148 -0.34 33.08 8.87
CA ASP A 148 -0.71 32.25 7.73
C ASP A 148 -1.61 31.09 8.18
N LYS A 149 -2.61 30.78 7.37
CA LYS A 149 -3.45 29.61 7.53
C LYS A 149 -2.98 28.52 6.57
N LEU A 150 -2.56 27.39 7.11
CA LEU A 150 -2.20 26.20 6.34
C LEU A 150 -3.39 25.23 6.31
N THR A 151 -3.83 24.91 5.10
CA THR A 151 -4.82 23.86 4.85
C THR A 151 -4.13 22.70 4.14
N ILE A 152 -4.26 21.49 4.69
CA ILE A 152 -3.71 20.26 4.12
C ILE A 152 -4.85 19.29 3.86
N ASP A 153 -4.95 18.81 2.61
CA ASP A 153 -5.86 17.75 2.22
C ASP A 153 -5.08 16.46 2.03
N ILE A 154 -5.45 15.42 2.76
CA ILE A 154 -4.76 14.12 2.77
C ILE A 154 -5.76 13.03 2.40
N GLU A 155 -5.45 12.29 1.35
CA GLU A 155 -6.17 11.09 0.93
C GLU A 155 -5.35 9.84 1.25
N THR A 156 -5.93 8.93 2.02
CA THR A 156 -5.28 7.67 2.43
C THR A 156 -5.95 6.46 1.77
N ASP A 157 -5.30 5.31 1.88
CA ASP A 157 -5.85 4.03 1.43
C ASP A 157 -6.85 3.39 2.41
N GLY A 158 -7.11 4.04 3.56
CA GLY A 158 -8.00 3.55 4.60
C GLY A 158 -7.32 2.75 5.72
N SER A 159 -6.04 2.40 5.58
CA SER A 159 -5.27 1.71 6.64
C SER A 159 -4.91 2.63 7.80
N VAL A 160 -4.91 3.91 7.56
CA VAL A 160 -4.65 4.98 8.54
C VAL A 160 -5.58 6.14 8.25
N THR A 161 -6.04 6.86 9.28
CA THR A 161 -6.82 8.09 9.10
C THR A 161 -5.91 9.23 8.65
N PRO A 162 -6.43 10.24 7.90
CA PRO A 162 -5.62 11.41 7.53
C PRO A 162 -5.00 12.14 8.72
N GLU A 163 -5.73 12.24 9.82
CA GLU A 163 -5.26 12.85 11.07
C GLU A 163 -4.07 12.07 11.67
N ASP A 164 -4.18 10.76 11.75
CA ASP A 164 -3.12 9.89 12.26
C ASP A 164 -1.90 9.90 11.33
N ALA A 165 -2.12 9.91 10.00
CA ALA A 165 -1.05 10.04 9.02
C ALA A 165 -0.24 11.32 9.22
N LEU A 166 -0.92 12.44 9.44
CA LEU A 166 -0.28 13.72 9.72
C LEU A 166 0.47 13.69 11.06
N ALA A 167 -0.11 13.09 12.10
CA ALA A 167 0.52 12.97 13.41
C ALA A 167 1.80 12.13 13.35
N PHE A 168 1.78 10.98 12.70
CA PHE A 168 2.95 10.12 12.52
C PHE A 168 4.05 10.80 11.69
N ALA A 169 3.68 11.48 10.60
CA ALA A 169 4.63 12.23 9.78
C ALA A 169 5.29 13.37 10.56
N SER A 170 4.52 14.07 11.36
CA SER A 170 5.02 15.16 12.23
C SER A 170 6.00 14.62 13.28
N ARG A 171 5.70 13.46 13.86
CA ARG A 171 6.60 12.80 14.81
C ARG A 171 7.92 12.40 14.17
N ILE A 172 7.88 11.83 12.98
CA ILE A 172 9.10 11.48 12.23
C ILE A 172 9.95 12.73 12.01
N LEU A 173 9.34 13.83 11.58
CA LEU A 173 10.05 15.09 11.36
C LEU A 173 10.66 15.63 12.65
N LYS A 174 9.91 15.60 13.75
CA LYS A 174 10.39 16.00 15.07
C LYS A 174 11.61 15.17 15.49
N ASP A 175 11.52 13.84 15.38
CA ASP A 175 12.60 12.94 15.77
C ASP A 175 13.87 13.17 14.94
N GLN A 176 13.73 13.48 13.65
CA GLN A 176 14.85 13.84 12.78
C GLN A 176 15.48 15.19 13.17
N LEU A 177 14.68 16.16 13.60
CA LEU A 177 15.18 17.46 14.06
C LEU A 177 15.89 17.38 15.41
N ASP A 178 15.55 16.41 16.24
CA ASP A 178 16.20 16.19 17.55
C ASP A 178 17.71 15.97 17.42
N VAL A 179 18.19 15.47 16.28
CA VAL A 179 19.63 15.29 15.98
C VAL A 179 20.38 16.63 16.02
N PHE A 180 19.72 17.74 15.71
CA PHE A 180 20.30 19.07 15.70
C PHE A 180 20.21 19.77 17.06
N ILE A 181 19.42 19.25 17.97
CA ILE A 181 19.22 19.80 19.31
C ILE A 181 20.28 19.19 20.23
N ASN A 182 21.24 20.01 20.66
CA ASN A 182 22.41 19.57 21.46
C ASN A 182 22.47 20.24 22.83
N PHE A 183 21.36 20.71 23.36
CA PHE A 183 21.22 21.29 24.68
C PHE A 183 20.01 20.68 25.40
N ASP A 184 20.08 20.63 26.72
CA ASP A 184 18.94 20.18 27.52
C ASP A 184 17.84 21.24 27.48
N GLU A 185 16.64 20.82 27.02
CA GLU A 185 15.48 21.68 27.12
C GLU A 185 15.12 21.92 28.59
N PRO A 186 14.95 23.17 29.05
CA PRO A 186 14.43 23.40 30.37
C PRO A 186 13.05 22.73 30.47
N GLU A 187 12.81 21.99 31.53
CA GLU A 187 11.49 21.42 31.82
C GLU A 187 10.46 22.56 31.72
N ALA A 188 9.53 22.41 30.80
CA ALA A 188 8.44 23.37 30.66
C ALA A 188 7.63 23.33 31.95
N ASP A 189 7.72 24.38 32.73
CA ASP A 189 6.80 24.63 33.85
C ASP A 189 5.39 24.65 33.28
N ILE A 190 4.69 23.55 33.39
CA ILE A 190 3.26 23.48 33.11
C ILE A 190 2.57 24.22 34.23
N ARG A 191 2.27 25.49 33.99
CA ARG A 191 1.30 26.25 34.78
C ARG A 191 -0.04 26.27 34.09
#